data_6e5fb0e23238c53d2a8e9ac026504816
#
_entry.id   6e5fb0e23238c53d2a8e9ac026504816
#
_cell.length_a   1.000
_cell.length_b   1.000
_cell.length_c   1.000
_cell.angle_alpha   90.00
_cell.angle_beta   90.00
_cell.angle_gamma   90.00
#
_symmetry.space_group_name_H-M   'P 1'
#
loop_
_entity.id
_entity.type
_entity.pdbx_description
1 polymer ?
#
loop_
_entity_poly.entity_id
_entity_poly.type
_entity_poly.pdbx_seq_one_letter_code
_entity_poly.pdbx_strand_id
1 'polypeptide(L)'
;MPQKLIAQGAEAKLFLREDKILKNRFPKSYRLKEIDEKLRGSRTRREAKILQKLQAVNFPAPKLISNDEKENLIIEKINGKLVKDVLEKKDYKKLCAEIGKKIAFLHNNSIIHGDLTTSNMILSNASELRSVECESSPLARS
;
A
#
# COMPACT_ATOMS: atom_id res chain seq x y z
N MET A 1 6.30 -8.80 21.65
CA MET A 1 7.20 -7.98 20.85
C MET A 1 6.72 -6.55 20.84
N PRO A 2 7.59 -5.59 21.10
CA PRO A 2 7.18 -4.19 21.08
C PRO A 2 6.78 -3.80 19.65
N GLN A 3 5.59 -3.24 19.52
CA GLN A 3 5.13 -2.67 18.28
C GLN A 3 4.86 -1.18 18.49
N LYS A 4 5.31 -0.37 17.55
CA LYS A 4 5.15 1.08 17.61
C LYS A 4 4.15 1.52 16.54
N LEU A 5 3.11 2.25 16.94
CA LEU A 5 2.20 2.88 16.01
C LEU A 5 2.97 3.98 15.25
N ILE A 6 3.01 3.89 13.94
CA ILE A 6 3.71 4.85 13.08
C ILE A 6 2.77 5.72 12.25
N ALA A 7 1.57 5.24 11.96
CA ALA A 7 0.56 6.00 11.21
C ALA A 7 -0.83 5.44 11.48
N GLN A 8 -1.83 6.31 11.35
CA GLN A 8 -3.23 5.93 11.40
C GLN A 8 -4.01 6.69 10.33
N GLY A 9 -4.64 5.93 9.43
CA GLY A 9 -5.59 6.46 8.46
C GLY A 9 -7.04 6.18 8.88
N ALA A 10 -7.97 6.51 7.99
CA ALA A 10 -9.39 6.29 8.23
C ALA A 10 -9.75 4.79 8.34
N GLU A 11 -9.04 3.92 7.64
CA GLU A 11 -9.38 2.50 7.49
C GLU A 11 -8.40 1.55 8.18
N ALA A 12 -7.17 1.99 8.47
CA ALA A 12 -6.16 1.11 9.02
C ALA A 12 -5.14 1.86 9.90
N LYS A 13 -4.51 1.11 10.78
CA LYS A 13 -3.36 1.53 11.59
C LYS A 13 -2.11 0.80 11.09
N LEU A 14 -0.99 1.49 11.04
CA LEU A 14 0.30 0.93 10.69
C LEU A 14 1.18 0.87 11.92
N PHE A 15 1.69 -0.32 12.20
CA PHE A 15 2.61 -0.56 13.32
C PHE A 15 3.96 -1.03 12.79
N LEU A 16 5.01 -0.49 13.36
CA LEU A 16 6.36 -0.99 13.12
C LEU A 16 6.64 -2.18 14.07
N ARG A 17 7.02 -3.30 13.48
CA ARG A 17 7.46 -4.51 14.18
C ARG A 17 8.84 -4.90 13.66
N GLU A 18 9.88 -4.62 14.43
CA GLU A 18 11.27 -4.85 13.98
C GLU A 18 11.52 -4.15 12.62
N ASP A 19 11.70 -4.91 11.55
CA ASP A 19 11.93 -4.42 10.20
C ASP A 19 10.72 -4.59 9.26
N LYS A 20 9.53 -4.82 9.84
CA LYS A 20 8.29 -5.09 9.10
C LYS A 20 7.20 -4.12 9.50
N ILE A 21 6.22 -3.98 8.63
CA ILE A 21 5.02 -3.17 8.89
C ILE A 21 3.82 -4.10 9.07
N LEU A 22 3.15 -3.98 10.20
CA LEU A 22 1.84 -4.56 10.43
C LEU A 22 0.78 -3.53 10.07
N LYS A 23 -0.04 -3.82 9.06
CA LYS A 23 -1.22 -3.04 8.72
C LYS A 23 -2.44 -3.73 9.31
N ASN A 24 -3.09 -3.04 10.25
CA ASN A 24 -4.29 -3.54 10.92
C ASN A 24 -5.50 -2.71 10.53
N ARG A 25 -6.52 -3.36 9.98
CA ARG A 25 -7.82 -2.75 9.70
C ARG A 25 -8.68 -2.87 10.95
N PHE A 26 -8.86 -1.78 11.67
CA PHE A 26 -9.61 -1.76 12.92
C PHE A 26 -11.13 -1.71 12.70
N PRO A 27 -11.93 -2.26 13.64
CA PRO A 27 -13.38 -2.22 13.53
C PRO A 27 -13.94 -0.78 13.62
N LYS A 28 -15.06 -0.56 12.95
CA LYS A 28 -15.77 0.71 12.97
C LYS A 28 -17.04 0.59 13.82
N SER A 29 -17.15 1.43 14.84
CA SER A 29 -18.26 1.40 15.79
C SER A 29 -19.64 1.71 15.16
N TYR A 30 -19.65 2.44 14.04
CA TYR A 30 -20.88 2.79 13.32
C TYR A 30 -21.39 1.70 12.36
N ARG A 31 -20.66 0.59 12.21
CA ARG A 31 -21.06 -0.53 11.37
C ARG A 31 -21.61 -1.68 12.21
N LEU A 32 -22.59 -2.40 11.67
CA LEU A 32 -22.99 -3.67 12.25
C LEU A 32 -21.80 -4.64 12.22
N LYS A 33 -21.64 -5.40 13.30
CA LYS A 33 -20.48 -6.26 13.50
C LYS A 33 -20.21 -7.21 12.33
N GLU A 34 -21.25 -7.90 11.85
CA GLU A 34 -21.12 -8.86 10.75
C GLU A 34 -20.69 -8.18 9.44
N ILE A 35 -21.25 -7.01 9.16
CA ILE A 35 -20.91 -6.21 7.97
C ILE A 35 -19.47 -5.72 8.07
N ASP A 36 -19.07 -5.21 9.24
CA ASP A 36 -17.71 -4.71 9.48
C ASP A 36 -16.65 -5.81 9.30
N GLU A 37 -16.84 -6.97 9.90
CA GLU A 37 -15.94 -8.11 9.78
C GLU A 37 -15.81 -8.58 8.32
N LYS A 38 -16.90 -8.65 7.61
CA LYS A 38 -16.94 -9.03 6.19
C LYS A 38 -16.20 -8.03 5.31
N LEU A 39 -16.39 -6.75 5.52
CA LEU A 39 -15.70 -5.68 4.77
C LEU A 39 -14.20 -5.69 5.06
N ARG A 40 -13.81 -5.78 6.33
CA ARG A 40 -12.38 -5.82 6.70
C ARG A 40 -11.69 -7.03 6.10
N GLY A 41 -12.30 -8.21 6.20
CA GLY A 41 -11.77 -9.43 5.62
C GLY A 41 -11.66 -9.36 4.09
N SER A 42 -12.68 -8.86 3.41
CA SER A 42 -12.68 -8.69 1.97
C SER A 42 -11.58 -7.73 1.50
N ARG A 43 -11.42 -6.60 2.17
CA ARG A 43 -10.38 -5.61 1.85
C ARG A 43 -8.97 -6.14 2.11
N THR A 44 -8.78 -6.86 3.21
CA THR A 44 -7.50 -7.49 3.55
C THR A 44 -7.08 -8.52 2.49
N ARG A 45 -7.99 -9.39 2.08
CA ARG A 45 -7.72 -10.39 1.03
C ARG A 45 -7.43 -9.76 -0.33
N ARG A 46 -8.17 -8.69 -0.70
CA ARG A 46 -7.91 -7.98 -1.96
C ARG A 46 -6.53 -7.34 -1.99
N GLU A 47 -6.16 -6.66 -0.93
CA GLU A 47 -4.86 -6.01 -0.83
C GLU A 47 -3.73 -7.05 -0.90
N ALA A 48 -3.89 -8.18 -0.21
CA ALA A 48 -2.93 -9.30 -0.30
C ALA A 48 -2.79 -9.82 -1.74
N LYS A 49 -3.88 -10.00 -2.46
CA LYS A 49 -3.86 -10.45 -3.86
C LYS A 49 -3.16 -9.44 -4.78
N ILE A 50 -3.42 -8.15 -4.58
CA ILE A 50 -2.77 -7.10 -5.38
C ILE A 50 -1.27 -7.08 -5.12
N LEU A 51 -0.84 -7.15 -3.86
CA LEU A 51 0.57 -7.19 -3.52
C LEU A 51 1.27 -8.42 -4.11
N GLN A 52 0.62 -9.58 -4.09
CA GLN A 52 1.14 -10.79 -4.75
C GLN A 52 1.25 -10.61 -6.26
N LYS A 53 0.25 -10.02 -6.91
CA LYS A 53 0.27 -9.74 -8.35
C LYS A 53 1.37 -8.74 -8.72
N LEU A 54 1.55 -7.69 -7.93
CA LEU A 54 2.63 -6.72 -8.13
C LEU A 54 4.00 -7.39 -7.99
N GLN A 55 4.16 -8.27 -7.02
CA GLN A 55 5.40 -9.03 -6.83
C GLN A 55 5.67 -9.96 -8.03
N ALA A 56 4.64 -10.63 -8.54
CA ALA A 56 4.76 -11.52 -9.70
C ALA A 56 5.22 -10.80 -10.98
N VAL A 57 4.85 -9.53 -11.16
CA VAL A 57 5.27 -8.70 -12.31
C VAL A 57 6.50 -7.84 -12.00
N ASN A 58 7.16 -8.06 -10.88
CA ASN A 58 8.35 -7.32 -10.43
C ASN A 58 8.13 -5.80 -10.31
N PHE A 59 6.93 -5.38 -9.94
CA PHE A 59 6.65 -3.98 -9.69
C PHE A 59 7.24 -3.55 -8.33
N PRO A 60 7.82 -2.35 -8.21
CA PRO A 60 8.38 -1.86 -6.94
C PRO A 60 7.27 -1.50 -5.96
N ALA A 61 6.89 -2.45 -5.13
CA ALA A 61 5.93 -2.33 -4.05
C ALA A 61 6.42 -3.14 -2.85
N PRO A 62 5.86 -2.91 -1.64
CA PRO A 62 6.20 -3.74 -0.49
C PRO A 62 5.88 -5.20 -0.75
N LYS A 63 6.78 -6.10 -0.37
CA LYS A 63 6.51 -7.53 -0.44
C LYS A 63 5.52 -7.93 0.65
N LEU A 64 4.54 -8.73 0.28
CA LEU A 64 3.64 -9.34 1.26
C LEU A 64 4.40 -10.46 1.99
N ILE A 65 4.46 -10.37 3.31
CA ILE A 65 5.08 -11.39 4.16
C ILE A 65 4.04 -12.39 4.64
N SER A 66 2.92 -11.88 5.16
CA SER A 66 1.80 -12.71 5.59
C SER A 66 0.51 -11.91 5.69
N ASN A 67 -0.62 -12.60 5.75
CA ASN A 67 -1.91 -12.02 6.07
C ASN A 67 -2.76 -13.05 6.81
N ASP A 68 -3.68 -12.58 7.66
CA ASP A 68 -4.62 -13.44 8.38
C ASP A 68 -5.98 -13.60 7.69
N GLU A 69 -6.13 -12.99 6.52
CA GLU A 69 -7.36 -12.94 5.71
C GLU A 69 -8.57 -12.27 6.39
N LYS A 70 -8.35 -11.64 7.52
CA LYS A 70 -9.36 -10.98 8.36
C LYS A 70 -9.15 -9.48 8.45
N GLU A 71 -8.05 -9.06 9.02
CA GLU A 71 -7.79 -7.66 9.35
C GLU A 71 -6.31 -7.25 9.31
N ASN A 72 -5.39 -8.22 9.29
CA ASN A 72 -3.96 -7.95 9.40
C ASN A 72 -3.18 -8.35 8.15
N LEU A 73 -2.32 -7.45 7.72
CA LEU A 73 -1.29 -7.69 6.71
C LEU A 73 0.08 -7.39 7.32
N ILE A 74 1.04 -8.26 7.07
CA ILE A 74 2.44 -7.98 7.37
C ILE A 74 3.18 -7.81 6.05
N ILE A 75 3.80 -6.65 5.89
CA ILE A 75 4.50 -6.26 4.67
C ILE A 75 5.91 -5.80 4.96
N GLU A 76 6.74 -5.80 3.92
CA GLU A 76 8.09 -5.26 3.97
C GLU A 76 8.07 -3.78 4.35
N LYS A 77 9.00 -3.38 5.22
CA LYS A 77 9.26 -1.97 5.49
C LYS A 77 10.13 -1.39 4.38
N ILE A 78 9.69 -0.29 3.79
CA ILE A 78 10.47 0.46 2.81
C ILE A 78 11.13 1.66 3.51
N ASN A 79 12.44 1.76 3.41
CA ASN A 79 13.18 2.90 3.93
C ASN A 79 13.30 3.97 2.85
N GLY A 80 12.83 5.17 3.17
CA GLY A 80 12.83 6.29 2.24
C GLY A 80 11.93 7.42 2.73
N LYS A 81 11.70 8.38 1.86
CA LYS A 81 10.85 9.54 2.14
C LYS A 81 9.61 9.51 1.27
N LEU A 82 8.50 9.98 1.81
CA LEU A 82 7.27 10.14 1.03
C LEU A 82 7.52 11.13 -0.11
N VAL A 83 6.99 10.82 -1.27
CA VAL A 83 7.14 11.68 -2.46
C VAL A 83 6.57 13.08 -2.20
N LYS A 84 5.46 13.18 -1.47
CA LYS A 84 4.88 14.48 -1.08
C LYS A 84 5.86 15.40 -0.34
N ASP A 85 6.80 14.84 0.40
CA ASP A 85 7.74 15.60 1.24
C ASP A 85 9.00 16.02 0.46
N VAL A 86 9.27 15.41 -0.67
CA VAL A 86 10.50 15.62 -1.44
C VAL A 86 10.27 16.11 -2.86
N LEU A 87 9.04 16.11 -3.35
CA LEU A 87 8.71 16.44 -4.74
C LEU A 87 9.26 17.82 -5.18
N GLU A 88 9.09 18.83 -4.32
CA GLU A 88 9.55 20.20 -4.60
C GLU A 88 11.08 20.35 -4.50
N LYS A 89 11.74 19.43 -3.78
CA LYS A 89 13.20 19.46 -3.55
C LYS A 89 14.00 18.63 -4.55
N LYS A 90 13.30 17.88 -5.40
CA LYS A 90 13.89 17.00 -6.43
C LYS A 90 13.57 17.53 -7.82
N ASP A 91 14.16 16.93 -8.83
CA ASP A 91 13.73 17.15 -10.22
C ASP A 91 12.32 16.56 -10.41
N TYR A 92 11.31 17.41 -10.16
CA TYR A 92 9.90 17.00 -10.22
C TYR A 92 9.49 16.52 -11.61
N LYS A 93 10.09 17.05 -12.68
CA LYS A 93 9.79 16.64 -14.06
C LYS A 93 10.21 15.20 -14.29
N LYS A 94 11.43 14.86 -13.90
CA LYS A 94 11.95 13.49 -13.98
C LYS A 94 11.15 12.54 -13.12
N LEU A 95 10.83 12.92 -11.89
CA LEU A 95 10.08 12.11 -10.94
C LEU A 95 8.65 11.86 -11.44
N CYS A 96 7.97 12.89 -11.96
CA CYS A 96 6.63 12.74 -12.55
C CYS A 96 6.65 11.84 -13.79
N ALA A 97 7.69 11.94 -14.62
CA ALA A 97 7.86 11.04 -15.78
C ALA A 97 8.00 9.57 -15.35
N GLU A 98 8.76 9.30 -14.29
CA GLU A 98 8.89 7.95 -13.72
C GLU A 98 7.57 7.44 -13.16
N ILE A 99 6.83 8.28 -12.45
CA ILE A 99 5.48 7.96 -11.95
C ILE A 99 4.57 7.57 -13.11
N GLY A 100 4.54 8.37 -14.18
CA GLY A 100 3.76 8.08 -15.38
C GLY A 100 4.10 6.74 -16.01
N LYS A 101 5.38 6.41 -16.13
CA LYS A 101 5.84 5.11 -16.64
C LYS A 101 5.36 3.95 -15.78
N LYS A 102 5.41 4.10 -14.46
CA LYS A 102 4.94 3.07 -13.53
C LYS A 102 3.42 2.87 -13.59
N ILE A 103 2.67 3.96 -13.74
CA ILE A 103 1.22 3.88 -13.95
C ILE A 103 0.90 3.14 -15.25
N ALA A 104 1.58 3.47 -16.34
CA ALA A 104 1.41 2.78 -17.62
C ALA A 104 1.73 1.30 -17.51
N PHE A 105 2.79 0.94 -16.79
CA PHE A 105 3.15 -0.45 -16.51
C PHE A 105 2.03 -1.20 -15.78
N LEU A 106 1.45 -0.58 -14.74
CA LEU A 106 0.34 -1.17 -14.00
C LEU A 106 -0.87 -1.41 -14.91
N HIS A 107 -1.25 -0.41 -15.71
CA HIS A 107 -2.38 -0.52 -16.64
C HIS A 107 -2.15 -1.60 -17.68
N ASN A 108 -0.94 -1.72 -18.22
CA ASN A 108 -0.58 -2.77 -19.16
C ASN A 108 -0.67 -4.18 -18.55
N ASN A 109 -0.57 -4.28 -17.24
CA ASN A 109 -0.76 -5.53 -16.49
C ASN A 109 -2.17 -5.66 -15.90
N SER A 110 -3.12 -4.85 -16.34
CA SER A 110 -4.51 -4.84 -15.87
C SER A 110 -4.65 -4.57 -14.37
N ILE A 111 -3.77 -3.75 -13.83
CA ILE A 111 -3.79 -3.32 -12.41
C ILE A 111 -4.10 -1.84 -12.37
N ILE A 112 -5.15 -1.49 -11.62
CA ILE A 112 -5.51 -0.10 -11.33
C ILE A 112 -5.22 0.16 -9.86
N HIS A 113 -4.42 1.19 -9.57
CA HIS A 113 -4.00 1.51 -8.21
C HIS A 113 -5.18 1.92 -7.32
N GLY A 114 -6.04 2.79 -7.80
CA GLY A 114 -7.25 3.22 -7.09
C GLY A 114 -7.06 4.38 -6.11
N ASP A 115 -5.87 4.59 -5.59
CA ASP A 115 -5.57 5.71 -4.67
C ASP A 115 -4.13 6.21 -4.87
N LEU A 116 -3.87 6.68 -6.09
CA LEU A 116 -2.54 7.11 -6.48
C LEU A 116 -2.28 8.57 -6.08
N THR A 117 -1.68 8.75 -4.93
CA THR A 117 -1.27 10.06 -4.41
C THR A 117 0.20 10.06 -4.02
N THR A 118 0.80 11.25 -3.95
CA THR A 118 2.19 11.39 -3.50
C THR A 118 2.39 11.00 -2.04
N SER A 119 1.30 10.87 -1.26
CA SER A 119 1.30 10.35 0.11
C SER A 119 1.46 8.82 0.17
N ASN A 120 1.15 8.11 -0.93
CA ASN A 120 1.19 6.66 -1.03
C ASN A 120 2.40 6.16 -1.85
N MET A 121 3.37 7.03 -2.08
CA MET A 121 4.60 6.69 -2.76
C MET A 121 5.80 7.05 -1.89
N ILE A 122 6.79 6.17 -1.90
CA ILE A 122 8.09 6.39 -1.23
C ILE A 122 9.18 6.42 -2.28
N LEU A 123 10.01 7.45 -2.19
CA LEU A 123 11.31 7.45 -2.85
C LEU A 123 12.29 6.74 -1.91
N SER A 124 12.69 5.53 -2.25
CA SER A 124 13.57 4.73 -1.40
C SER A 124 14.97 5.35 -1.29
N ASN A 125 15.72 4.91 -0.29
CA ASN A 125 17.11 5.36 -0.11
C ASN A 125 18.03 4.98 -1.30
N ALA A 126 17.62 3.99 -2.11
CA ALA A 126 18.26 3.65 -3.37
C ALA A 126 17.75 4.48 -4.56
N SER A 127 17.02 5.58 -4.32
CA SER A 127 16.40 6.44 -5.33
C SER A 127 15.37 5.73 -6.24
N GLU A 128 14.83 4.61 -5.78
CA GLU A 128 13.78 3.88 -6.46
C GLU A 128 12.40 4.33 -5.95
N LEU A 129 11.51 4.63 -6.89
CA LEU A 129 10.12 4.99 -6.57
C LEU A 129 9.30 3.72 -6.27
N ARG A 130 8.69 3.68 -5.09
CA ARG A 130 7.87 2.54 -4.65
C ARG A 130 6.48 2.98 -4.21
N SER A 131 5.47 2.21 -4.58
CA SER A 131 4.10 2.41 -4.10
C SER A 131 3.92 1.71 -2.75
N VAL A 132 3.35 2.42 -1.77
CA VAL A 132 3.19 1.93 -0.39
C VAL A 132 1.82 1.32 -0.16
N GLU A 133 0.79 1.87 -0.79
CA GLU A 133 -0.58 1.41 -0.64
C GLU A 133 -1.22 1.22 -2.00
N CYS A 134 -1.71 0.02 -2.24
CA CYS A 134 -2.57 -0.27 -3.37
C CYS A 134 -3.93 -0.67 -2.82
N GLU A 135 -4.89 0.23 -2.91
CA GLU A 135 -6.29 -0.14 -2.71
C GLU A 135 -6.88 -0.60 -4.03
N SER A 136 -7.59 -1.70 -3.98
CA SER A 136 -8.33 -2.16 -5.15
C SER A 136 -9.50 -1.23 -5.43
N SER A 137 -9.40 -0.48 -6.50
CA SER A 137 -10.57 0.20 -7.05
C SER A 137 -11.68 -0.82 -7.35
N PRO A 138 -12.96 -0.45 -7.19
CA PRO A 138 -14.08 -1.26 -7.67
C PRO A 138 -13.97 -1.64 -9.16
N LEU A 139 -13.24 -0.86 -9.95
CA LEU A 139 -12.99 -1.12 -11.37
C LEU A 139 -11.90 -2.19 -11.62
N ALA A 140 -11.13 -2.56 -10.61
CA ALA A 140 -10.19 -3.68 -10.69
C ALA A 140 -10.87 -5.05 -10.53
N ARG A 141 -12.19 -5.09 -10.68
CA ARG A 141 -13.04 -6.30 -10.57
C ARG A 141 -13.24 -7.02 -11.92
N SER A 142 -12.27 -7.07 -12.71
CA SER A 142 -12.33 -7.98 -13.85
C SER A 142 -11.28 -9.08 -13.74
#